data_c8b76b68ab9e3a27c0044fd7cd166b79
#
_entry.id   c8b76b68ab9e3a27c0044fd7cd166b79
#
_cell.length_a   1.000
_cell.length_b   1.000
_cell.length_c   1.000
_cell.angle_alpha   90.00
_cell.angle_beta   90.00
_cell.angle_gamma   90.00
#
_symmetry.space_group_name_H-M   'P 1'
#
loop_
_entity.id
_entity.type
_entity.pdbx_description
1 polymer ?
#
loop_
_entity_poly.entity_id
_entity_poly.type
_entity_poly.pdbx_seq_one_letter_code
_entity_poly.pdbx_strand_id
1 'polypeptide(L)'
;MHAKLMKTRFGLLYSLVAAVALPSAQVSAGEEAFIVLPGETPRYSGPQGREGDFTELLATADKTGGQLGFFRQTIAPKSGPPTHLHGMEAEFCYIVSGQFNFKLGERIVSAPAGSFVFIPRITAHTFQNIGTEPGVLLFGVTPGGFEKMFAERQGVDADTNQKLMANHHMQVVGPPLR
;
A
#
# COMPACT_ATOMS: atom_id res chain seq x y z
N MET A 1 -33.54 -81.49 -5.59
CA MET A 1 -33.47 -80.16 -4.92
C MET A 1 -32.29 -79.40 -5.48
N HIS A 2 -32.55 -78.46 -6.38
CA HIS A 2 -31.51 -77.71 -7.06
C HIS A 2 -31.44 -76.32 -6.42
N ALA A 3 -30.30 -75.98 -5.80
CA ALA A 3 -30.02 -74.65 -5.27
C ALA A 3 -29.45 -73.75 -6.40
N LYS A 4 -30.20 -72.67 -6.72
CA LYS A 4 -29.80 -71.66 -7.71
C LYS A 4 -28.86 -70.65 -7.03
N LEU A 5 -27.60 -70.60 -7.48
CA LEU A 5 -26.61 -69.64 -7.04
C LEU A 5 -26.84 -68.34 -7.75
N MET A 6 -27.24 -67.30 -7.00
CA MET A 6 -27.42 -65.93 -7.49
C MET A 6 -26.05 -65.21 -7.51
N LYS A 7 -25.52 -64.89 -8.68
CA LYS A 7 -24.29 -64.09 -8.85
C LYS A 7 -24.64 -62.60 -8.77
N THR A 8 -24.31 -61.95 -7.68
CA THR A 8 -24.40 -60.51 -7.51
C THR A 8 -23.20 -59.83 -8.25
N ARG A 9 -23.49 -59.08 -9.28
CA ARG A 9 -22.49 -58.24 -9.96
C ARG A 9 -22.31 -56.94 -9.18
N PHE A 10 -21.18 -56.77 -8.54
CA PHE A 10 -20.75 -55.46 -8.02
C PHE A 10 -20.26 -54.61 -9.21
N GLY A 11 -21.06 -53.59 -9.56
CA GLY A 11 -20.65 -52.56 -10.51
C GLY A 11 -19.71 -51.59 -9.82
N LEU A 12 -18.46 -51.56 -10.26
CA LEU A 12 -17.46 -50.57 -9.83
C LEU A 12 -17.76 -49.24 -10.52
N LEU A 13 -18.35 -48.27 -9.76
CA LEU A 13 -18.48 -46.90 -10.22
C LEU A 13 -17.10 -46.22 -10.16
N TYR A 14 -16.44 -46.07 -11.28
CA TYR A 14 -15.30 -45.16 -11.41
C TYR A 14 -15.83 -43.73 -11.38
N SER A 15 -15.66 -43.01 -10.29
CA SER A 15 -15.85 -41.59 -10.23
C SER A 15 -14.74 -40.92 -11.06
N LEU A 16 -15.10 -40.33 -12.20
CA LEU A 16 -14.23 -39.52 -12.99
C LEU A 16 -13.98 -38.18 -12.24
N VAL A 17 -12.86 -38.09 -11.53
CA VAL A 17 -12.41 -36.81 -10.98
C VAL A 17 -11.88 -36.01 -12.16
N ALA A 18 -12.70 -35.07 -12.65
CA ALA A 18 -12.23 -34.07 -13.62
C ALA A 18 -11.16 -33.22 -12.93
N ALA A 19 -9.90 -33.39 -13.33
CA ALA A 19 -8.84 -32.50 -12.93
C ALA A 19 -9.10 -31.12 -13.57
N VAL A 20 -9.57 -30.17 -12.75
CA VAL A 20 -9.63 -28.77 -13.15
C VAL A 20 -8.19 -28.29 -13.26
N ALA A 21 -7.68 -28.20 -14.48
CA ALA A 21 -6.41 -27.54 -14.75
C ALA A 21 -6.58 -26.06 -14.39
N LEU A 22 -6.03 -25.66 -13.26
CA LEU A 22 -5.90 -24.23 -12.93
C LEU A 22 -4.99 -23.62 -14.01
N PRO A 23 -5.37 -22.48 -14.60
CA PRO A 23 -4.45 -21.78 -15.49
C PRO A 23 -3.17 -21.49 -14.70
N SER A 24 -2.03 -21.92 -15.25
CA SER A 24 -0.73 -21.53 -14.72
C SER A 24 -0.67 -20.01 -14.74
N ALA A 25 -0.72 -19.37 -13.57
CA ALA A 25 -0.48 -17.95 -13.47
C ALA A 25 0.92 -17.71 -14.06
N GLN A 26 0.97 -17.09 -15.24
CA GLN A 26 2.23 -16.65 -15.81
C GLN A 26 2.70 -15.50 -14.93
N VAL A 27 3.78 -15.73 -14.18
CA VAL A 27 4.51 -14.66 -13.51
C VAL A 27 4.96 -13.70 -14.60
N SER A 28 4.51 -12.45 -14.53
CA SER A 28 4.92 -11.39 -15.45
C SER A 28 6.45 -11.25 -15.40
N ALA A 29 7.09 -11.11 -16.56
CA ALA A 29 8.53 -10.88 -16.63
C ALA A 29 8.86 -9.59 -15.84
N GLY A 30 9.53 -9.74 -14.67
CA GLY A 30 9.85 -8.64 -13.75
C GLY A 30 9.44 -8.88 -12.30
N GLU A 31 8.64 -9.91 -12.00
CA GLU A 31 8.25 -10.27 -10.64
C GLU A 31 9.16 -11.37 -10.09
N GLU A 32 10.22 -10.98 -9.41
CA GLU A 32 11.06 -11.90 -8.63
C GLU A 32 10.86 -11.63 -7.14
N ALA A 33 10.93 -12.69 -6.33
CA ALA A 33 10.92 -12.53 -4.89
C ALA A 33 12.16 -11.73 -4.46
N PHE A 34 11.97 -10.72 -3.62
CA PHE A 34 13.06 -9.87 -3.14
C PHE A 34 12.95 -9.61 -1.64
N ILE A 35 14.07 -9.23 -1.05
CA ILE A 35 14.18 -8.79 0.34
C ILE A 35 14.82 -7.40 0.31
N VAL A 36 14.36 -6.52 1.17
CA VAL A 36 14.96 -5.21 1.42
C VAL A 36 15.38 -5.18 2.88
N LEU A 37 16.69 -5.10 3.13
CA LEU A 37 17.23 -5.03 4.48
C LEU A 37 17.26 -3.58 5.00
N PRO A 38 17.29 -3.37 6.32
CA PRO A 38 17.40 -2.03 6.89
C PRO A 38 18.63 -1.29 6.35
N GLY A 39 18.41 -0.07 5.86
CA GLY A 39 19.47 0.80 5.32
C GLY A 39 19.80 0.61 3.85
N GLU A 40 19.20 -0.35 3.15
CA GLU A 40 19.44 -0.58 1.72
C GLU A 40 18.68 0.40 0.80
N THR A 41 17.66 1.08 1.32
CA THR A 41 16.90 2.06 0.53
C THR A 41 17.37 3.48 0.82
N PRO A 42 17.45 4.34 -0.21
CA PRO A 42 17.71 5.75 0.01
C PRO A 42 16.56 6.40 0.78
N ARG A 43 16.91 7.45 1.55
CA ARG A 43 15.94 8.29 2.24
C ARG A 43 15.60 9.48 1.38
N TYR A 44 14.31 9.65 1.12
CA TYR A 44 13.76 10.80 0.41
C TYR A 44 13.10 11.74 1.41
N SER A 45 13.05 13.04 1.10
CA SER A 45 12.32 14.02 1.91
C SER A 45 10.87 13.57 2.12
N GLY A 46 10.38 13.70 3.34
CA GLY A 46 9.02 13.36 3.71
C GLY A 46 7.96 14.32 3.15
N PRO A 47 6.70 14.18 3.58
CA PRO A 47 5.54 14.84 2.96
C PRO A 47 5.63 16.36 2.87
N GLN A 48 6.28 17.01 3.82
CA GLN A 48 6.44 18.48 3.85
C GLN A 48 7.90 18.92 3.79
N GLY A 49 8.84 18.01 3.61
CA GLY A 49 10.27 18.33 3.60
C GLY A 49 10.78 18.89 4.92
N ARG A 50 10.09 18.63 6.03
CA ARG A 50 10.53 19.05 7.36
C ARG A 50 11.73 18.22 7.79
N GLU A 51 12.60 18.85 8.57
CA GLU A 51 13.68 18.13 9.23
C GLU A 51 13.12 16.98 10.08
N GLY A 52 13.67 15.79 9.92
CA GLY A 52 13.19 14.57 10.58
C GLY A 52 12.08 13.81 9.84
N ASP A 53 11.47 14.39 8.78
CA ASP A 53 10.57 13.66 7.90
C ASP A 53 11.37 12.98 6.78
N PHE A 54 11.16 11.67 6.60
CA PHE A 54 11.72 10.98 5.45
C PHE A 54 10.88 9.77 5.03
N THR A 55 11.04 9.40 3.75
CA THR A 55 10.38 8.24 3.12
C THR A 55 11.44 7.29 2.59
N GLU A 56 11.25 6.00 2.86
CA GLU A 56 12.06 4.88 2.36
C GLU A 56 11.17 3.98 1.50
N LEU A 57 11.52 3.78 0.22
CA LEU A 57 10.74 2.94 -0.70
C LEU A 57 11.14 1.47 -0.50
N LEU A 58 10.24 0.65 0.02
CA LEU A 58 10.48 -0.77 0.31
C LEU A 58 10.11 -1.66 -0.88
N ALA A 59 9.03 -1.32 -1.59
CA ALA A 59 8.68 -1.95 -2.85
C ALA A 59 8.15 -0.89 -3.82
N THR A 60 8.54 -0.99 -5.08
CA THR A 60 8.08 -0.09 -6.14
C THR A 60 7.29 -0.85 -7.19
N ALA A 61 6.47 -0.16 -7.96
CA ALA A 61 5.73 -0.74 -9.09
C ALA A 61 6.62 -1.57 -10.02
N ASP A 62 7.85 -1.13 -10.27
CA ASP A 62 8.79 -1.84 -11.15
C ASP A 62 9.19 -3.21 -10.59
N LYS A 63 9.26 -3.36 -9.26
CA LYS A 63 9.61 -4.62 -8.59
C LYS A 63 8.40 -5.53 -8.35
N THR A 64 7.19 -4.98 -8.39
CA THR A 64 5.95 -5.69 -8.06
C THR A 64 5.04 -5.89 -9.27
N GLY A 65 5.54 -5.71 -10.50
CA GLY A 65 4.71 -5.78 -11.70
C GLY A 65 3.55 -4.78 -11.71
N GLY A 66 3.70 -3.64 -11.05
CA GLY A 66 2.66 -2.61 -10.95
C GLY A 66 1.58 -2.86 -9.89
N GLN A 67 1.65 -3.96 -9.15
CA GLN A 67 0.59 -4.34 -8.22
C GLN A 67 0.57 -3.48 -6.95
N LEU A 68 1.77 -3.14 -6.44
CA LEU A 68 1.93 -2.51 -5.13
C LEU A 68 3.10 -1.53 -5.13
N GLY A 69 2.88 -0.35 -4.56
CA GLY A 69 3.93 0.49 -4.00
C GLY A 69 3.90 0.37 -2.47
N PHE A 70 5.05 0.17 -1.82
CA PHE A 70 5.13 0.04 -0.37
C PHE A 70 6.30 0.84 0.18
N PHE A 71 6.06 1.67 1.19
CA PHE A 71 7.06 2.58 1.71
C PHE A 71 6.90 2.83 3.20
N ARG A 72 7.99 3.15 3.85
CA ARG A 72 8.04 3.54 5.24
C ARG A 72 8.24 5.05 5.34
N GLN A 73 7.45 5.70 6.18
CA GLN A 73 7.63 7.11 6.52
C GLN A 73 7.96 7.29 7.99
N THR A 74 8.96 8.11 8.26
CA THR A 74 9.20 8.69 9.57
C THR A 74 8.69 10.12 9.54
N ILE A 75 7.84 10.47 10.50
CA ILE A 75 7.11 11.73 10.54
C ILE A 75 7.44 12.45 11.85
N ALA A 76 8.05 13.61 11.74
CA ALA A 76 8.37 14.47 12.88
C ALA A 76 7.11 14.92 13.64
N PRO A 77 7.23 15.32 14.91
CA PRO A 77 6.12 15.89 15.65
C PRO A 77 5.43 17.05 14.91
N LYS A 78 4.10 17.09 14.94
CA LYS A 78 3.25 18.09 14.28
C LYS A 78 3.40 18.14 12.74
N SER A 79 4.06 17.15 12.14
CA SER A 79 4.17 17.01 10.68
C SER A 79 3.07 16.11 10.11
N GLY A 80 2.81 16.27 8.81
CA GLY A 80 1.86 15.52 8.01
C GLY A 80 1.61 16.23 6.68
N PRO A 81 1.08 15.54 5.66
CA PRO A 81 0.83 16.11 4.35
C PRO A 81 -0.33 17.12 4.36
N PRO A 82 -0.50 17.97 3.33
CA PRO A 82 -1.75 18.67 3.11
C PRO A 82 -2.89 17.67 2.85
N THR A 83 -4.15 18.12 3.02
CA THR A 83 -5.30 17.29 2.66
C THR A 83 -5.28 17.03 1.15
N HIS A 84 -5.31 15.76 0.76
CA HIS A 84 -5.19 15.32 -0.63
C HIS A 84 -6.05 14.09 -0.91
N LEU A 85 -6.13 13.73 -2.18
CA LEU A 85 -6.75 12.49 -2.63
C LEU A 85 -5.88 11.85 -3.72
N HIS A 86 -6.00 10.54 -3.88
CA HIS A 86 -5.42 9.75 -4.96
C HIS A 86 -6.50 9.38 -5.97
N GLY A 87 -6.28 9.73 -7.25
CA GLY A 87 -7.24 9.43 -8.33
C GLY A 87 -7.23 7.97 -8.79
N MET A 88 -6.08 7.32 -8.68
CA MET A 88 -5.87 5.97 -9.25
C MET A 88 -5.66 4.90 -8.17
N GLU A 89 -5.11 5.23 -7.03
CA GLU A 89 -4.70 4.29 -6.00
C GLU A 89 -5.67 4.27 -4.82
N ALA A 90 -5.91 3.09 -4.28
CA ALA A 90 -6.30 2.94 -2.88
C ALA A 90 -5.03 2.95 -2.02
N GLU A 91 -5.10 3.59 -0.87
CA GLU A 91 -4.00 3.67 0.08
C GLU A 91 -4.36 2.93 1.37
N PHE A 92 -3.39 2.30 1.97
CA PHE A 92 -3.52 1.77 3.33
C PHE A 92 -2.27 2.06 4.14
N CYS A 93 -2.45 2.15 5.45
CA CYS A 93 -1.39 2.52 6.36
C CYS A 93 -1.47 1.68 7.64
N TYR A 94 -0.30 1.28 8.15
CA TYR A 94 -0.14 0.69 9.47
C TYR A 94 0.77 1.56 10.32
N ILE A 95 0.32 1.93 11.52
CA ILE A 95 1.09 2.74 12.45
C ILE A 95 2.01 1.82 13.25
N VAL A 96 3.32 1.93 12.99
CA VAL A 96 4.36 1.13 13.68
C VAL A 96 4.67 1.73 15.04
N SER A 97 4.82 3.07 15.10
CA SER A 97 5.08 3.80 16.34
C SER A 97 4.53 5.22 16.28
N GLY A 98 4.30 5.82 17.45
CA GLY A 98 3.75 7.17 17.57
C GLY A 98 2.24 7.19 17.70
N GLN A 99 1.69 8.40 17.64
CA GLN A 99 0.26 8.65 17.71
C GLN A 99 -0.13 9.68 16.66
N PHE A 100 -1.13 9.37 15.87
CA PHE A 100 -1.54 10.19 14.73
C PHE A 100 -3.02 10.55 14.81
N ASN A 101 -3.36 11.73 14.31
CA ASN A 101 -4.73 12.02 13.89
C ASN A 101 -4.82 11.82 12.38
N PHE A 102 -5.82 11.08 11.92
CA PHE A 102 -6.20 10.94 10.51
C PHE A 102 -7.50 11.70 10.26
N LYS A 103 -7.50 12.54 9.23
CA LYS A 103 -8.74 13.08 8.67
C LYS A 103 -9.10 12.25 7.44
N LEU A 104 -10.27 11.63 7.43
CA LEU A 104 -10.84 10.80 6.38
C LEU A 104 -12.20 11.38 5.97
N GLY A 105 -12.24 12.09 4.84
CA GLY A 105 -13.35 12.99 4.53
C GLY A 105 -13.51 14.04 5.63
N GLU A 106 -14.67 14.11 6.26
CA GLU A 106 -14.93 15.06 7.35
C GLU A 106 -14.60 14.51 8.76
N ARG A 107 -14.29 13.22 8.88
CA ARG A 107 -14.00 12.59 10.17
C ARG A 107 -12.54 12.74 10.54
N ILE A 108 -12.28 13.11 11.79
CA ILE A 108 -10.94 13.04 12.40
C ILE A 108 -10.95 11.90 13.43
N VAL A 109 -9.98 10.99 13.30
CA VAL A 109 -9.84 9.82 14.17
C VAL A 109 -8.43 9.76 14.70
N SER A 110 -8.27 9.58 16.01
CA SER A 110 -6.96 9.31 16.62
C SER A 110 -6.59 7.84 16.42
N ALA A 111 -5.38 7.62 15.93
CA ALA A 111 -4.84 6.30 15.60
C ALA A 111 -3.47 6.13 16.28
N PRO A 112 -3.39 5.36 17.39
CA PRO A 112 -2.14 5.02 18.04
C PRO A 112 -1.40 3.90 17.27
N ALA A 113 -0.16 3.59 17.67
CA ALA A 113 0.57 2.43 17.21
C ALA A 113 -0.27 1.15 17.26
N GLY A 114 -0.16 0.29 16.24
CA GLY A 114 -0.98 -0.90 16.04
C GLY A 114 -2.26 -0.66 15.23
N SER A 115 -2.62 0.60 14.92
CA SER A 115 -3.79 0.91 14.11
C SER A 115 -3.54 0.63 12.63
N PHE A 116 -4.60 0.19 11.92
CA PHE A 116 -4.64 0.06 10.47
C PHE A 116 -5.67 1.02 9.90
N VAL A 117 -5.30 1.72 8.82
CA VAL A 117 -6.16 2.66 8.10
C VAL A 117 -6.25 2.22 6.65
N PHE A 118 -7.45 2.18 6.09
CA PHE A 118 -7.69 1.97 4.67
C PHE A 118 -8.41 3.18 4.07
N ILE A 119 -7.89 3.67 2.96
CA ILE A 119 -8.35 4.87 2.27
C ILE A 119 -8.68 4.52 0.83
N PRO A 120 -9.97 4.45 0.47
CA PRO A 120 -10.38 4.23 -0.91
C PRO A 120 -9.90 5.36 -1.83
N ARG A 121 -9.78 5.06 -3.12
CA ARG A 121 -9.54 6.09 -4.16
C ARG A 121 -10.51 7.26 -4.02
N ILE A 122 -10.04 8.45 -4.39
CA ILE A 122 -10.84 9.69 -4.44
C ILE A 122 -11.37 10.12 -3.05
N THR A 123 -10.83 9.55 -1.97
CA THR A 123 -11.18 9.96 -0.61
C THR A 123 -10.21 11.05 -0.16
N ALA A 124 -10.74 12.24 0.13
CA ALA A 124 -9.93 13.32 0.69
C ALA A 124 -9.43 12.93 2.10
N HIS A 125 -8.12 12.98 2.29
CA HIS A 125 -7.51 12.56 3.56
C HIS A 125 -6.21 13.30 3.86
N THR A 126 -5.81 13.25 5.10
CA THR A 126 -4.51 13.68 5.62
C THR A 126 -4.29 13.06 6.98
N PHE A 127 -3.06 13.16 7.48
CA PHE A 127 -2.72 12.77 8.85
C PHE A 127 -1.76 13.78 9.49
N GLN A 128 -1.64 13.72 10.81
CA GLN A 128 -0.66 14.49 11.56
C GLN A 128 -0.10 13.64 12.70
N ASN A 129 1.22 13.65 12.89
CA ASN A 129 1.83 13.15 14.11
C ASN A 129 1.50 14.11 15.26
N ILE A 130 0.70 13.64 16.22
CA ILE A 130 0.30 14.42 17.41
C ILE A 130 1.15 14.10 18.63
N GLY A 131 2.10 13.18 18.51
CA GLY A 131 3.09 12.86 19.54
C GLY A 131 4.18 13.91 19.67
N THR A 132 5.04 13.72 20.67
CA THR A 132 6.21 14.57 20.97
C THR A 132 7.49 14.04 20.30
N GLU A 133 7.45 12.80 19.81
CA GLU A 133 8.56 12.10 19.16
C GLU A 133 8.21 11.77 17.71
N PRO A 134 9.21 11.50 16.85
CA PRO A 134 8.95 11.01 15.50
C PRO A 134 8.14 9.70 15.52
N GLY A 135 7.11 9.64 14.69
CA GLY A 135 6.30 8.44 14.50
C GLY A 135 6.65 7.72 13.20
N VAL A 136 6.38 6.42 13.13
CA VAL A 136 6.68 5.58 11.97
C VAL A 136 5.39 4.96 11.43
N LEU A 137 5.21 5.11 10.14
CA LEU A 137 4.09 4.59 9.35
C LEU A 137 4.60 3.68 8.23
N LEU A 138 3.90 2.59 7.97
CA LEU A 138 4.05 1.79 6.76
C LEU A 138 2.86 2.06 5.85
N PHE A 139 3.13 2.52 4.65
CA PHE A 139 2.11 2.80 3.63
C PHE A 139 2.18 1.80 2.49
N GLY A 140 1.03 1.43 1.98
CA GLY A 140 0.89 0.73 0.72
C GLY A 140 -0.10 1.44 -0.18
N VAL A 141 0.19 1.45 -1.48
CA VAL A 141 -0.70 1.96 -2.53
C VAL A 141 -0.93 0.87 -3.57
N THR A 142 -2.15 0.73 -4.03
CA THR A 142 -2.51 -0.25 -5.06
C THR A 142 -3.49 0.37 -6.08
N PRO A 143 -3.18 0.29 -7.41
CA PRO A 143 -1.92 -0.20 -8.00
C PRO A 143 -0.69 0.60 -7.53
N GLY A 144 0.51 0.05 -7.75
CA GLY A 144 1.78 0.74 -7.51
C GLY A 144 2.04 1.82 -8.56
N GLY A 145 2.93 2.76 -8.22
CA GLY A 145 3.35 3.85 -9.12
C GLY A 145 3.49 5.19 -8.41
N PHE A 146 2.56 5.50 -7.53
CA PHE A 146 2.59 6.74 -6.73
C PHE A 146 3.88 6.91 -5.91
N GLU A 147 4.42 5.84 -5.38
CA GLU A 147 5.62 5.87 -4.53
C GLU A 147 6.85 6.47 -5.23
N LYS A 148 6.91 6.41 -6.56
CA LYS A 148 8.01 7.01 -7.35
C LYS A 148 8.08 8.52 -7.18
N MET A 149 6.97 9.17 -6.93
CA MET A 149 6.90 10.61 -6.69
C MET A 149 7.88 11.06 -5.58
N PHE A 150 8.11 10.25 -4.56
CA PHE A 150 9.03 10.61 -3.48
C PHE A 150 10.49 10.75 -3.95
N ALA A 151 10.91 9.94 -4.92
CA ALA A 151 12.23 10.06 -5.53
C ALA A 151 12.29 11.25 -6.50
N GLU A 152 11.28 11.42 -7.33
CA GLU A 152 11.21 12.41 -8.40
C GLU A 152 11.12 13.85 -7.87
N ARG A 153 10.49 14.04 -6.70
CA ARG A 153 10.29 15.38 -6.11
C ARG A 153 11.51 15.97 -5.40
N GLN A 154 12.64 15.25 -5.33
CA GLN A 154 13.81 15.72 -4.61
C GLN A 154 14.46 16.92 -5.32
N GLY A 155 14.60 18.05 -4.59
CA GLY A 155 15.27 19.26 -5.10
C GLY A 155 14.52 20.04 -6.17
N VAL A 156 13.25 19.72 -6.44
CA VAL A 156 12.43 20.47 -7.40
C VAL A 156 11.75 21.66 -6.73
N ASP A 157 11.43 22.68 -7.53
CA ASP A 157 10.65 23.84 -7.07
C ASP A 157 9.17 23.50 -6.85
N ALA A 158 8.42 24.45 -6.25
CA ALA A 158 7.03 24.25 -5.91
C ALA A 158 6.12 23.98 -7.13
N ASP A 159 6.35 24.65 -8.24
CA ASP A 159 5.55 24.49 -9.47
C ASP A 159 5.79 23.14 -10.10
N THR A 160 7.03 22.69 -10.17
CA THR A 160 7.41 21.35 -10.63
C THR A 160 6.85 20.29 -9.71
N ASN A 161 6.92 20.45 -8.39
CA ASN A 161 6.34 19.53 -7.43
C ASN A 161 4.82 19.41 -7.58
N GLN A 162 4.12 20.51 -7.86
CA GLN A 162 2.66 20.47 -8.13
C GLN A 162 2.34 19.67 -9.39
N LYS A 163 3.13 19.84 -10.47
CA LYS A 163 2.98 19.05 -11.71
C LYS A 163 3.26 17.57 -11.47
N LEU A 164 4.30 17.24 -10.70
CA LEU A 164 4.61 15.87 -10.32
C LEU A 164 3.46 15.22 -9.55
N MET A 165 2.90 15.89 -8.54
CA MET A 165 1.72 15.39 -7.83
C MET A 165 0.58 15.09 -8.78
N ALA A 166 0.27 16.00 -9.72
CA ALA A 166 -0.78 15.79 -10.73
C ALA A 166 -0.49 14.61 -11.67
N ASN A 167 0.76 14.44 -12.11
CA ASN A 167 1.18 13.32 -12.95
C ASN A 167 1.06 11.97 -12.23
N HIS A 168 1.24 11.96 -10.91
CA HIS A 168 0.99 10.82 -10.05
C HIS A 168 -0.46 10.76 -9.52
N HIS A 169 -1.39 11.41 -10.19
CA HIS A 169 -2.83 11.40 -9.87
C HIS A 169 -3.17 11.82 -8.44
N MET A 170 -2.28 12.55 -7.77
CA MET A 170 -2.50 13.13 -6.46
C MET A 170 -2.99 14.57 -6.61
N GLN A 171 -4.10 14.89 -5.95
CA GLN A 171 -4.66 16.24 -5.91
C GLN A 171 -4.69 16.76 -4.48
N VAL A 172 -4.06 17.93 -4.25
CA VAL A 172 -4.19 18.65 -2.98
C VAL A 172 -5.53 19.40 -2.99
N VAL A 173 -6.34 19.15 -1.95
CA VAL A 173 -7.71 19.68 -1.84
C VAL A 173 -7.95 20.48 -0.55
N GLY A 174 -6.92 20.64 0.29
CA GLY A 174 -7.01 21.43 1.51
C GLY A 174 -5.70 21.52 2.29
N PRO A 175 -5.68 22.30 3.39
CA PRO A 175 -4.50 22.45 4.22
C PRO A 175 -4.17 21.15 4.98
N PRO A 176 -2.97 21.03 5.56
CA PRO A 176 -2.64 19.99 6.53
C PRO A 176 -3.47 20.16 7.82
N LEU A 177 -3.60 19.09 8.59
CA LEU A 177 -4.12 19.16 9.98
C LEU A 177 -3.20 20.05 10.83
N ARG A 178 -3.83 20.76 11.78
CA ARG A 178 -3.15 21.62 12.76
C ARG A 178 -3.58 21.26 14.18
#